data_a3572a242c9b43c9f7307dcf0ff211dd
#
_entry.id   a3572a242c9b43c9f7307dcf0ff211dd
#
_cell.length_a   1.000
_cell.length_b   1.000
_cell.length_c   1.000
_cell.angle_alpha   90.00
_cell.angle_beta   90.00
_cell.angle_gamma   90.00
#
_symmetry.space_group_name_H-M   'P 1'
#
loop_
_entity.id
_entity.type
_entity.pdbx_description
1 polymer ?
#
loop_
_entity_poly.entity_id
_entity_poly.type
_entity_poly.pdbx_seq_one_letter_code
_entity_poly.pdbx_strand_id
1 'polypeptide(L)'
;KIFESSPVVEVNYGKQVRVRTAMGSVKAAKLLWACDSFLNNMEPEIYNKTLVTYSYQVSTEPLSDELIERISPLRGAFSDIRPVINYYRVTRENRLLFGSATRFVEYTPNDFAAWNRTLLAEVFPYLRDVKIDFAWGGPMACSANLFPQIGTLRDHNNVFYVQGYSGFGVTPSHIVCKILAEGINGGSDRYRLLSSIPHATIHGRDSLRL
;
A
#
# COMPACT_ATOMS: atom_id res chain seq x y z
N LYS A 1 -20.13 5.75 10.66
CA LYS A 1 -19.49 7.08 10.85
C LYS A 1 -18.02 6.97 10.56
N ILE A 2 -17.41 7.99 9.96
CA ILE A 2 -15.96 8.14 9.74
C ILE A 2 -15.50 9.26 10.67
N PHE A 3 -14.38 9.04 11.35
CA PHE A 3 -13.77 10.01 12.24
C PHE A 3 -12.36 10.32 11.71
N GLU A 4 -12.22 11.47 11.08
CA GLU A 4 -10.94 11.98 10.60
C GLU A 4 -10.13 12.58 11.75
N SER A 5 -8.83 12.76 11.54
CA SER A 5 -7.90 13.35 12.53
C SER A 5 -8.00 12.71 13.91
N SER A 6 -8.30 11.42 13.95
CA SER A 6 -8.54 10.66 15.18
C SER A 6 -7.57 9.47 15.31
N PRO A 7 -6.25 9.72 15.42
CA PRO A 7 -5.28 8.64 15.54
C PRO A 7 -5.57 7.80 16.79
N VAL A 8 -5.53 6.49 16.61
CA VAL A 8 -5.66 5.53 17.70
C VAL A 8 -4.39 5.57 18.53
N VAL A 9 -4.53 5.69 19.85
CA VAL A 9 -3.40 5.73 20.79
C VAL A 9 -3.34 4.49 21.68
N GLU A 10 -4.45 3.74 21.79
CA GLU A 10 -4.51 2.54 22.61
C GLU A 10 -5.66 1.64 22.17
N VAL A 11 -5.43 0.33 22.24
CA VAL A 11 -6.47 -0.67 22.04
C VAL A 11 -6.46 -1.66 23.20
N ASN A 12 -7.60 -1.87 23.81
CA ASN A 12 -7.80 -2.86 24.87
C ASN A 12 -8.71 -3.97 24.35
N TYR A 13 -8.20 -5.18 24.32
CA TYR A 13 -8.91 -6.36 23.86
C TYR A 13 -9.75 -7.00 24.97
N GLY A 14 -10.78 -7.73 24.58
CA GLY A 14 -11.70 -8.43 25.48
C GLY A 14 -12.97 -8.86 24.75
N LYS A 15 -14.01 -9.24 25.47
CA LYS A 15 -15.34 -9.55 24.87
C LYS A 15 -15.86 -8.39 24.02
N GLN A 16 -15.57 -7.17 24.44
CA GLN A 16 -15.70 -5.96 23.65
C GLN A 16 -14.31 -5.32 23.53
N VAL A 17 -13.97 -4.91 22.34
CA VAL A 17 -12.73 -4.14 22.11
C VAL A 17 -12.99 -2.67 22.40
N ARG A 18 -12.06 -2.04 23.09
CA ARG A 18 -12.07 -0.59 23.32
C ARG A 18 -10.91 0.06 22.59
N VAL A 19 -11.24 0.96 21.69
CA VAL A 19 -10.27 1.79 20.93
C VAL A 19 -10.29 3.19 21.51
N ARG A 20 -9.13 3.75 21.83
CA ARG A 20 -8.99 5.10 22.39
C ARG A 20 -8.22 5.99 21.43
N THR A 21 -8.68 7.22 21.30
CA THR A 21 -8.01 8.34 20.67
C THR A 21 -7.76 9.43 21.69
N ALA A 22 -7.05 10.50 21.33
CA ALA A 22 -6.88 11.66 22.21
C ALA A 22 -8.23 12.34 22.57
N MET A 23 -9.23 12.25 21.67
CA MET A 23 -10.52 12.95 21.81
C MET A 23 -11.64 12.08 22.34
N GLY A 24 -11.43 10.77 22.51
CA GLY A 24 -12.50 9.89 22.99
C GLY A 24 -12.21 8.41 22.83
N SER A 25 -13.23 7.60 23.04
CA SER A 25 -13.10 6.15 22.85
C SER A 25 -14.35 5.52 22.26
N VAL A 26 -14.15 4.40 21.56
CA VAL A 26 -15.21 3.56 20.99
C VAL A 26 -15.13 2.18 21.61
N LYS A 27 -16.29 1.61 21.97
CA LYS A 27 -16.42 0.20 22.32
C LYS A 27 -17.14 -0.53 21.18
N ALA A 28 -16.62 -1.67 20.77
CA ALA A 28 -17.21 -2.47 19.70
C ALA A 28 -17.11 -3.96 20.01
N ALA A 29 -18.03 -4.74 19.46
CA ALA A 29 -17.99 -6.20 19.58
C ALA A 29 -16.83 -6.80 18.76
N LYS A 30 -16.47 -6.16 17.65
CA LYS A 30 -15.41 -6.60 16.74
C LYS A 30 -14.52 -5.42 16.35
N LEU A 31 -13.23 -5.68 16.09
CA LEU A 31 -12.25 -4.74 15.57
C LEU A 31 -11.68 -5.28 14.26
N LEU A 32 -11.45 -4.38 13.31
CA LEU A 32 -10.66 -4.64 12.10
C LEU A 32 -9.46 -3.70 12.05
N TRP A 33 -8.26 -4.26 12.07
CA TRP A 33 -7.03 -3.58 11.72
C TRP A 33 -6.88 -3.51 10.21
N ALA A 34 -6.99 -2.32 9.63
CA ALA A 34 -6.86 -2.05 8.19
C ALA A 34 -5.88 -0.89 7.95
N CYS A 35 -4.78 -0.86 8.70
CA CYS A 35 -3.83 0.24 8.73
C CYS A 35 -2.66 0.08 7.75
N ASP A 36 -2.46 -1.13 7.20
CA ASP A 36 -1.37 -1.47 6.28
C ASP A 36 -0.01 -0.96 6.80
N SER A 37 0.66 -0.11 6.05
CA SER A 37 1.98 0.45 6.41
C SER A 37 1.95 1.39 7.63
N PHE A 38 0.78 1.91 8.00
CA PHE A 38 0.60 2.85 9.11
C PHE A 38 0.25 2.19 10.45
N LEU A 39 0.26 0.87 10.52
CA LEU A 39 -0.07 0.15 11.77
C LEU A 39 0.88 0.52 12.92
N ASN A 40 2.14 0.87 12.60
CA ASN A 40 3.21 1.05 13.59
C ASN A 40 3.30 -0.18 14.52
N ASN A 41 3.90 -0.07 15.68
CA ASN A 41 4.01 -1.19 16.63
C ASN A 41 2.78 -1.31 17.57
N MET A 42 1.58 -0.93 17.09
CA MET A 42 0.35 -0.99 17.90
C MET A 42 -0.17 -2.43 18.08
N GLU A 43 0.10 -3.30 17.11
CA GLU A 43 -0.25 -4.72 17.17
C GLU A 43 0.94 -5.56 16.70
N PRO A 44 1.79 -6.00 17.63
CA PRO A 44 3.04 -6.71 17.31
C PRO A 44 2.85 -8.02 16.54
N GLU A 45 1.74 -8.74 16.74
CA GLU A 45 1.47 -10.00 16.08
C GLU A 45 1.46 -9.86 14.56
N ILE A 46 0.86 -8.77 14.05
CA ILE A 46 0.73 -8.52 12.61
C ILE A 46 1.75 -7.49 12.10
N TYR A 47 2.22 -6.58 12.97
CA TYR A 47 3.24 -5.59 12.62
C TYR A 47 4.50 -6.23 12.06
N ASN A 48 4.99 -7.30 12.69
CA ASN A 48 6.22 -7.99 12.30
C ASN A 48 6.08 -8.90 11.08
N LYS A 49 4.91 -8.97 10.45
CA LYS A 49 4.67 -9.79 9.25
C LYS A 49 4.81 -9.03 7.94
N THR A 50 5.08 -7.75 7.99
CA THR A 50 5.28 -6.90 6.82
C THR A 50 6.50 -6.01 6.97
N LEU A 51 7.13 -5.66 5.86
CA LEU A 51 8.17 -4.65 5.78
C LEU A 51 7.60 -3.41 5.10
N VAL A 52 7.85 -2.24 5.67
CA VAL A 52 7.45 -0.98 5.03
C VAL A 52 8.47 -0.63 3.96
N THR A 53 7.99 -0.39 2.77
CA THR A 53 8.75 0.14 1.63
C THR A 53 8.08 1.41 1.12
N TYR A 54 8.81 2.22 0.40
CA TYR A 54 8.32 3.48 -0.14
C TYR A 54 8.34 3.43 -1.66
N SER A 55 7.22 3.78 -2.29
CA SER A 55 7.08 3.87 -3.74
C SER A 55 6.84 5.31 -4.16
N TYR A 56 7.28 5.66 -5.37
CA TYR A 56 7.31 7.03 -5.85
C TYR A 56 6.71 7.12 -7.24
N GLN A 57 5.98 8.21 -7.50
CA GLN A 57 5.30 8.45 -8.76
C GLN A 57 5.41 9.90 -9.20
N VAL A 58 5.35 10.10 -10.51
CA VAL A 58 5.25 11.43 -11.11
C VAL A 58 4.14 11.48 -12.16
N SER A 59 3.64 12.68 -12.39
CA SER A 59 2.78 13.00 -13.52
C SER A 59 3.39 14.16 -14.30
N THR A 60 3.57 13.97 -15.59
CA THR A 60 4.09 15.01 -16.48
C THR A 60 3.07 16.12 -16.71
N GLU A 61 3.50 17.23 -17.30
CA GLU A 61 2.60 18.12 -18.03
C GLU A 61 1.82 17.34 -19.11
N PRO A 62 0.71 17.90 -19.65
CA PRO A 62 0.02 17.30 -20.80
C PRO A 62 0.98 17.18 -21.99
N LEU A 63 1.05 15.97 -22.56
CA LEU A 63 1.90 15.67 -23.71
C LEU A 63 1.11 15.85 -25.02
N SER A 64 1.83 16.06 -26.13
CA SER A 64 1.23 16.09 -27.45
C SER A 64 0.67 14.72 -27.85
N ASP A 65 -0.32 14.70 -28.74
CA ASP A 65 -0.91 13.45 -29.23
C ASP A 65 0.13 12.55 -29.91
N GLU A 66 1.13 13.14 -30.59
CA GLU A 66 2.26 12.41 -31.18
C GLU A 66 3.08 11.67 -30.12
N LEU A 67 3.39 12.31 -29.00
CA LEU A 67 4.09 11.67 -27.89
C LEU A 67 3.24 10.58 -27.23
N ILE A 68 1.95 10.82 -27.07
CA ILE A 68 1.02 9.82 -26.52
C ILE A 68 0.97 8.58 -27.41
N GLU A 69 0.84 8.76 -28.71
CA GLU A 69 0.83 7.65 -29.68
C GLU A 69 2.14 6.85 -29.63
N ARG A 70 3.28 7.52 -29.44
CA ARG A 70 4.58 6.88 -29.30
C ARG A 70 4.75 6.12 -27.99
N ILE A 71 4.20 6.61 -26.86
CA ILE A 71 4.29 6.01 -25.53
C ILE A 71 3.31 4.86 -25.37
N SER A 72 2.06 5.07 -25.76
CA SER A 72 0.94 4.18 -25.46
C SER A 72 -0.22 4.37 -26.44
N PRO A 73 -0.11 3.85 -27.67
CA PRO A 73 -1.17 3.99 -28.69
C PRO A 73 -2.50 3.41 -28.21
N LEU A 74 -2.46 2.35 -27.41
CA LEU A 74 -3.65 1.71 -26.84
C LEU A 74 -4.14 2.35 -25.54
N ARG A 75 -3.45 3.37 -25.03
CA ARG A 75 -3.72 4.00 -23.71
C ARG A 75 -3.89 3.00 -22.57
N GLY A 76 -3.17 1.88 -22.64
CA GLY A 76 -3.14 0.84 -21.61
C GLY A 76 -2.35 1.23 -20.38
N ALA A 77 -2.41 0.38 -19.36
CA ALA A 77 -1.49 0.39 -18.24
C ALA A 77 -0.40 -0.66 -18.47
N PHE A 78 0.84 -0.28 -18.27
CA PHE A 78 2.02 -1.10 -18.53
C PHE A 78 2.88 -1.22 -17.29
N SER A 79 3.54 -2.34 -17.15
CA SER A 79 4.63 -2.54 -16.19
C SER A 79 5.72 -3.41 -16.81
N ASP A 80 6.96 -3.21 -16.37
CA ASP A 80 8.06 -4.10 -16.71
C ASP A 80 8.16 -5.30 -15.74
N ILE A 81 9.16 -6.14 -15.92
CA ILE A 81 9.37 -7.37 -15.13
C ILE A 81 10.54 -7.24 -14.14
N ARG A 82 11.06 -6.05 -13.91
CA ARG A 82 12.16 -5.83 -12.96
C ARG A 82 11.69 -6.10 -11.52
N PRO A 83 12.58 -6.46 -10.59
CA PRO A 83 12.22 -6.60 -9.17
C PRO A 83 11.65 -5.30 -8.58
N VAL A 84 12.20 -4.15 -8.97
CA VAL A 84 11.62 -2.82 -8.75
C VAL A 84 11.05 -2.37 -10.09
N ILE A 85 9.75 -2.61 -10.26
CA ILE A 85 9.06 -2.38 -11.53
C ILE A 85 8.97 -0.89 -11.87
N ASN A 86 9.11 -0.57 -13.16
CA ASN A 86 8.54 0.64 -13.70
C ASN A 86 7.12 0.34 -14.17
N TYR A 87 6.21 1.24 -13.88
CA TYR A 87 4.83 1.14 -14.34
C TYR A 87 4.34 2.49 -14.80
N TYR A 88 3.53 2.51 -15.84
CA TYR A 88 3.06 3.77 -16.40
C TYR A 88 1.74 3.61 -17.13
N ARG A 89 1.06 4.72 -17.26
CA ARG A 89 -0.14 4.88 -18.08
C ARG A 89 -0.31 6.34 -18.51
N VAL A 90 -1.04 6.54 -19.58
CA VAL A 90 -1.48 7.87 -20.00
C VAL A 90 -2.85 8.17 -19.38
N THR A 91 -3.00 9.35 -18.78
CA THR A 91 -4.27 9.82 -18.23
C THR A 91 -5.18 10.36 -19.34
N ARG A 92 -6.43 10.68 -18.99
CA ARG A 92 -7.37 11.30 -19.95
C ARG A 92 -6.91 12.68 -20.39
N GLU A 93 -6.17 13.38 -19.55
CA GLU A 93 -5.63 14.72 -19.80
C GLU A 93 -4.26 14.66 -20.52
N ASN A 94 -3.96 13.54 -21.19
CA ASN A 94 -2.71 13.32 -21.92
C ASN A 94 -1.45 13.45 -21.06
N ARG A 95 -1.51 13.18 -19.76
CA ARG A 95 -0.34 13.16 -18.88
C ARG A 95 0.23 11.74 -18.80
N LEU A 96 1.54 11.61 -18.81
CA LEU A 96 2.18 10.36 -18.46
C LEU A 96 2.28 10.25 -16.94
N LEU A 97 1.56 9.30 -16.38
CA LEU A 97 1.73 8.86 -15.00
C LEU A 97 2.78 7.77 -15.01
N PHE A 98 3.89 7.97 -14.30
CA PHE A 98 5.02 7.05 -14.23
C PHE A 98 5.40 6.77 -12.79
N GLY A 99 5.49 5.51 -12.43
CA GLY A 99 5.97 5.06 -11.14
C GLY A 99 7.21 4.18 -11.27
N SER A 100 8.15 4.39 -10.38
CA SER A 100 9.41 3.66 -10.30
C SER A 100 10.00 3.81 -8.90
N ALA A 101 11.12 3.18 -8.66
CA ALA A 101 11.89 3.25 -7.42
C ALA A 101 11.10 2.81 -6.17
N THR A 102 11.49 1.70 -5.62
CA THR A 102 11.05 1.24 -4.30
C THR A 102 12.24 1.28 -3.36
N ARG A 103 12.06 1.85 -2.16
CA ARG A 103 13.11 1.96 -1.15
C ARG A 103 12.62 1.44 0.20
N PHE A 104 13.54 0.93 1.01
CA PHE A 104 13.23 0.48 2.38
C PHE A 104 13.22 1.60 3.40
N VAL A 105 13.71 2.78 3.01
CA VAL A 105 13.69 3.99 3.83
C VAL A 105 12.94 5.08 3.09
N GLU A 106 12.31 5.97 3.82
CA GLU A 106 11.73 7.17 3.25
C GLU A 106 12.85 8.03 2.66
N TYR A 107 12.69 8.39 1.40
CA TYR A 107 13.64 9.23 0.70
C TYR A 107 12.92 10.43 0.08
N THR A 108 13.27 11.59 0.54
CA THR A 108 12.73 12.86 0.03
C THR A 108 13.89 13.72 -0.46
N PRO A 109 14.29 13.62 -1.74
CA PRO A 109 15.32 14.48 -2.31
C PRO A 109 14.87 15.94 -2.34
N ASN A 110 15.83 16.88 -2.34
CA ASN A 110 15.53 18.31 -2.40
C ASN A 110 14.72 18.69 -3.66
N ASP A 111 15.01 18.05 -4.80
CA ASP A 111 14.19 18.14 -6.01
C ASP A 111 13.62 16.76 -6.36
N PHE A 112 12.48 16.51 -5.82
CA PHE A 112 11.77 15.24 -6.00
C PHE A 112 11.34 15.02 -7.45
N ALA A 113 10.92 16.07 -8.13
CA ALA A 113 10.51 16.01 -9.53
C ALA A 113 11.70 15.73 -10.45
N ALA A 114 12.84 16.38 -10.26
CA ALA A 114 14.04 16.14 -11.04
C ALA A 114 14.57 14.73 -10.84
N TRP A 115 14.57 14.24 -9.61
CA TRP A 115 15.00 12.86 -9.34
C TRP A 115 14.13 11.83 -10.06
N ASN A 116 12.81 11.94 -9.99
CA ASN A 116 11.90 11.01 -10.68
C ASN A 116 11.97 11.16 -12.21
N ARG A 117 12.21 12.37 -12.73
CA ARG A 117 12.44 12.61 -14.16
C ARG A 117 13.65 11.84 -14.69
N THR A 118 14.71 11.70 -13.89
CA THR A 118 15.86 10.87 -14.25
C THR A 118 15.44 9.43 -14.48
N LEU A 119 14.63 8.85 -13.57
CA LEU A 119 14.12 7.48 -13.70
C LEU A 119 13.17 7.32 -14.91
N LEU A 120 12.35 8.32 -15.17
CA LEU A 120 11.47 8.36 -16.33
C LEU A 120 12.29 8.40 -17.62
N ALA A 121 13.37 9.20 -17.67
CA ALA A 121 14.24 9.34 -18.84
C ALA A 121 15.05 8.06 -19.16
N GLU A 122 15.26 7.17 -18.20
CA GLU A 122 15.85 5.85 -18.45
C GLU A 122 14.92 4.98 -19.31
N VAL A 123 13.60 5.12 -19.17
CA VAL A 123 12.61 4.38 -19.96
C VAL A 123 12.22 5.14 -21.22
N PHE A 124 12.10 6.45 -21.13
CA PHE A 124 11.68 7.35 -22.20
C PHE A 124 12.73 8.47 -22.41
N PRO A 125 13.88 8.19 -23.04
CA PRO A 125 14.96 9.18 -23.18
C PRO A 125 14.57 10.48 -23.86
N TYR A 126 13.54 10.43 -24.71
CA TYR A 126 13.00 11.60 -25.42
C TYR A 126 12.12 12.50 -24.54
N LEU A 127 11.82 12.07 -23.31
CA LEU A 127 11.12 12.85 -22.28
C LEU A 127 12.04 13.41 -21.20
N ARG A 128 13.36 13.41 -21.42
CA ARG A 128 14.34 13.88 -20.40
C ARG A 128 14.10 15.29 -19.89
N ASP A 129 13.57 16.15 -20.74
CA ASP A 129 13.34 17.56 -20.45
C ASP A 129 11.85 17.86 -20.17
N VAL A 130 11.02 16.83 -20.07
CA VAL A 130 9.59 16.99 -19.80
C VAL A 130 9.38 17.64 -18.43
N LYS A 131 8.43 18.56 -18.37
CA LYS A 131 8.03 19.15 -17.09
C LYS A 131 7.22 18.16 -16.26
N ILE A 132 7.63 18.00 -15.01
CA ILE A 132 6.88 17.24 -14.02
C ILE A 132 5.96 18.21 -13.26
N ASP A 133 4.66 18.04 -13.41
CA ASP A 133 3.68 18.88 -12.71
C ASP A 133 3.37 18.36 -11.31
N PHE A 134 3.38 17.04 -11.13
CA PHE A 134 3.11 16.41 -9.83
C PHE A 134 4.12 15.30 -9.55
N ALA A 135 4.59 15.25 -8.32
CA ALA A 135 5.47 14.20 -7.83
C ALA A 135 5.09 13.86 -6.39
N TRP A 136 4.96 12.58 -6.08
CA TRP A 136 4.60 12.11 -4.74
C TRP A 136 5.16 10.73 -4.47
N GLY A 137 5.15 10.35 -3.21
CA GLY A 137 5.50 9.02 -2.76
C GLY A 137 4.74 8.65 -1.49
N GLY A 138 4.81 7.41 -1.11
CA GLY A 138 4.17 6.94 0.10
C GLY A 138 4.62 5.54 0.50
N PRO A 139 4.39 5.20 1.79
CA PRO A 139 4.70 3.89 2.31
C PRO A 139 3.69 2.85 1.85
N MET A 140 4.15 1.62 1.69
CA MET A 140 3.35 0.44 1.46
C MET A 140 3.88 -0.73 2.30
N ALA A 141 3.01 -1.59 2.80
CA ALA A 141 3.41 -2.78 3.53
C ALA A 141 3.62 -3.96 2.57
N CYS A 142 4.80 -4.52 2.57
CA CYS A 142 5.16 -5.69 1.78
C CYS A 142 5.26 -6.93 2.66
N SER A 143 4.54 -7.99 2.31
CA SER A 143 4.70 -9.31 2.90
C SER A 143 5.83 -10.08 2.22
N ALA A 144 6.46 -11.02 2.92
CA ALA A 144 7.58 -11.79 2.38
C ALA A 144 7.21 -12.64 1.14
N ASN A 145 5.97 -13.08 1.04
CA ASN A 145 5.44 -13.86 -0.08
C ASN A 145 4.62 -13.02 -1.08
N LEU A 146 4.57 -11.71 -0.90
CA LEU A 146 3.83 -10.73 -1.69
C LEU A 146 2.30 -10.93 -1.70
N PHE A 147 1.77 -11.87 -0.94
CA PHE A 147 0.32 -12.06 -0.79
C PHE A 147 -0.26 -11.16 0.30
N PRO A 148 -1.47 -10.59 0.07
CA PRO A 148 -2.18 -9.88 1.11
C PRO A 148 -2.49 -10.81 2.28
N GLN A 149 -2.40 -10.26 3.47
CA GLN A 149 -2.62 -10.96 4.72
C GLN A 149 -4.00 -10.61 5.27
N ILE A 150 -4.82 -11.62 5.53
CA ILE A 150 -6.05 -11.47 6.31
C ILE A 150 -6.08 -12.53 7.40
N GLY A 151 -6.76 -12.23 8.50
CA GLY A 151 -6.90 -13.21 9.57
C GLY A 151 -7.57 -12.64 10.79
N THR A 152 -7.50 -13.45 11.84
CA THR A 152 -7.94 -13.13 13.19
C THR A 152 -6.71 -13.23 14.09
N LEU A 153 -6.57 -12.34 15.07
CA LEU A 153 -5.47 -12.44 16.05
C LEU A 153 -5.59 -13.75 16.84
N ARG A 154 -4.45 -14.32 17.18
CA ARG A 154 -4.35 -15.65 17.82
C ARG A 154 -5.21 -15.76 19.08
N ASP A 155 -5.13 -14.76 19.96
CA ASP A 155 -5.77 -14.80 21.28
C ASP A 155 -7.09 -14.01 21.33
N HIS A 156 -7.53 -13.44 20.17
CA HIS A 156 -8.67 -12.54 20.09
C HIS A 156 -9.52 -12.80 18.86
N ASN A 157 -10.44 -13.76 18.94
CA ASN A 157 -11.29 -14.20 17.83
C ASN A 157 -12.27 -13.14 17.29
N ASN A 158 -12.38 -12.00 17.96
CA ASN A 158 -13.18 -10.85 17.54
C ASN A 158 -12.32 -9.70 16.98
N VAL A 159 -11.02 -9.92 16.80
CA VAL A 159 -10.08 -8.94 16.24
C VAL A 159 -9.54 -9.46 14.92
N PHE A 160 -9.90 -8.79 13.85
CA PHE A 160 -9.54 -9.14 12.48
C PHE A 160 -8.47 -8.18 11.94
N TYR A 161 -7.76 -8.60 10.89
CA TYR A 161 -6.80 -7.73 10.22
C TYR A 161 -6.77 -7.96 8.71
N VAL A 162 -6.35 -6.92 8.00
CA VAL A 162 -5.99 -6.96 6.58
C VAL A 162 -4.82 -6.02 6.33
N GLN A 163 -3.77 -6.50 5.66
CA GLN A 163 -2.56 -5.73 5.36
C GLN A 163 -1.69 -6.40 4.30
N GLY A 164 -0.57 -5.77 3.93
CA GLY A 164 0.52 -6.42 3.19
C GLY A 164 0.21 -6.65 1.72
N TYR A 165 -0.42 -5.68 1.05
CA TYR A 165 -0.74 -5.77 -0.38
C TYR A 165 0.48 -5.65 -1.29
N SER A 166 1.66 -5.35 -0.76
CA SER A 166 2.94 -5.38 -1.48
C SER A 166 2.97 -4.52 -2.75
N GLY A 167 2.29 -3.37 -2.73
CA GLY A 167 2.17 -2.45 -3.86
C GLY A 167 1.03 -2.75 -4.85
N PHE A 168 0.37 -3.90 -4.74
CA PHE A 168 -0.71 -4.32 -5.64
C PHE A 168 -2.11 -4.19 -5.01
N GLY A 169 -2.33 -3.19 -4.15
CA GLY A 169 -3.53 -3.10 -3.32
C GLY A 169 -4.83 -2.74 -4.05
N VAL A 170 -4.78 -1.93 -5.10
CA VAL A 170 -5.99 -1.33 -5.69
C VAL A 170 -7.00 -2.39 -6.16
N THR A 171 -6.58 -3.34 -6.97
CA THR A 171 -7.48 -4.37 -7.51
C THR A 171 -7.79 -5.49 -6.49
N PRO A 172 -6.79 -6.11 -5.84
CA PRO A 172 -7.05 -7.22 -4.92
C PRO A 172 -7.84 -6.82 -3.67
N SER A 173 -7.73 -5.56 -3.20
CA SER A 173 -8.41 -5.14 -1.97
C SER A 173 -9.92 -5.36 -2.03
N HIS A 174 -10.56 -5.18 -3.17
CA HIS A 174 -11.99 -5.43 -3.34
C HIS A 174 -12.38 -6.87 -3.00
N ILE A 175 -11.68 -7.85 -3.60
CA ILE A 175 -11.99 -9.26 -3.37
C ILE A 175 -11.52 -9.73 -1.99
N VAL A 176 -10.35 -9.27 -1.54
CA VAL A 176 -9.80 -9.60 -0.22
C VAL A 176 -10.71 -9.07 0.89
N CYS A 177 -11.19 -7.83 0.80
CA CYS A 177 -12.11 -7.25 1.78
C CYS A 177 -13.49 -7.93 1.75
N LYS A 178 -13.97 -8.37 0.57
CA LYS A 178 -15.19 -9.17 0.48
C LYS A 178 -15.03 -10.51 1.22
N ILE A 179 -13.95 -11.22 1.00
CA ILE A 179 -13.64 -12.48 1.70
C ILE A 179 -13.50 -12.25 3.21
N LEU A 180 -12.84 -11.17 3.61
CA LEU A 180 -12.70 -10.80 5.01
C LEU A 180 -14.07 -10.52 5.65
N ALA A 181 -14.96 -9.81 4.96
CA ALA A 181 -16.32 -9.55 5.43
C ALA A 181 -17.12 -10.85 5.63
N GLU A 182 -16.93 -11.84 4.76
CA GLU A 182 -17.52 -13.18 4.96
C GLU A 182 -16.97 -13.85 6.24
N GLY A 183 -15.66 -13.74 6.48
CA GLY A 183 -15.01 -14.23 7.69
C GLY A 183 -15.57 -13.56 8.96
N ILE A 184 -15.70 -12.25 8.93
CA ILE A 184 -16.27 -11.46 10.04
C ILE A 184 -17.73 -11.87 10.37
N ASN A 185 -18.51 -12.25 9.36
CA ASN A 185 -19.94 -12.59 9.49
C ASN A 185 -20.23 -14.09 9.73
N GLY A 186 -19.24 -14.88 10.07
CA GLY A 186 -19.45 -16.29 10.41
C GLY A 186 -18.55 -17.25 9.66
N GLY A 187 -17.71 -16.73 8.81
CA GLY A 187 -16.72 -17.50 8.06
C GLY A 187 -17.22 -18.06 6.74
N SER A 188 -16.26 -18.29 5.85
CA SER A 188 -16.44 -18.97 4.57
C SER A 188 -15.21 -19.83 4.28
N ASP A 189 -15.35 -20.79 3.36
CA ASP A 189 -14.21 -21.59 2.93
C ASP A 189 -13.11 -20.72 2.33
N ARG A 190 -13.48 -19.67 1.59
CA ARG A 190 -12.53 -18.72 1.02
C ARG A 190 -11.75 -17.96 2.10
N TYR A 191 -12.42 -17.53 3.15
CA TYR A 191 -11.77 -16.89 4.28
C TYR A 191 -10.80 -17.85 4.98
N ARG A 192 -11.24 -19.09 5.26
CA ARG A 192 -10.35 -20.10 5.87
C ARG A 192 -9.13 -20.38 5.01
N LEU A 193 -9.31 -20.53 3.69
CA LEU A 193 -8.21 -20.75 2.76
C LEU A 193 -7.22 -19.57 2.76
N LEU A 194 -7.70 -18.33 2.58
CA LEU A 194 -6.82 -17.17 2.47
C LEU A 194 -6.14 -16.85 3.81
N SER A 195 -6.84 -16.99 4.93
CA SER A 195 -6.27 -16.77 6.26
C SER A 195 -5.29 -17.87 6.72
N SER A 196 -5.29 -19.04 6.07
CA SER A 196 -4.34 -20.13 6.34
C SER A 196 -3.00 -19.98 5.61
N ILE A 197 -2.87 -19.01 4.70
CA ILE A 197 -1.58 -18.76 4.02
C ILE A 197 -0.54 -18.34 5.06
N PRO A 198 0.60 -19.07 5.16
CA PRO A 198 1.61 -18.73 6.14
C PRO A 198 2.34 -17.45 5.78
N HIS A 199 2.55 -16.59 6.77
CA HIS A 199 3.30 -15.36 6.63
C HIS A 199 4.47 -15.34 7.59
N ALA A 200 5.67 -15.19 7.04
CA ALA A 200 6.90 -15.15 7.81
C ALA A 200 6.92 -13.92 8.74
N THR A 201 7.49 -14.10 9.92
CA THR A 201 7.81 -12.99 10.82
C THR A 201 9.16 -12.39 10.41
N ILE A 202 9.19 -11.08 10.26
CA ILE A 202 10.39 -10.33 9.90
C ILE A 202 11.06 -9.86 11.19
N HIS A 203 12.11 -10.56 11.57
CA HIS A 203 12.91 -10.21 12.75
C HIS A 203 13.80 -8.99 12.45
N GLY A 204 13.94 -8.10 13.42
CA GLY A 204 14.77 -6.90 13.27
C GLY A 204 14.21 -5.85 12.30
N ARG A 205 12.90 -5.86 12.04
CA ARG A 205 12.23 -4.91 11.16
C ARG A 205 12.61 -3.46 11.42
N ASP A 206 12.70 -3.05 12.69
CA ASP A 206 13.00 -1.67 13.05
C ASP A 206 14.48 -1.30 12.80
N SER A 207 15.38 -2.30 12.75
CA SER A 207 16.78 -2.11 12.38
C SER A 207 17.01 -1.96 10.88
N LEU A 208 16.02 -2.29 10.06
CA LEU A 208 16.07 -2.13 8.60
C LEU A 208 15.59 -0.74 8.14
N ARG A 209 15.23 0.13 9.08
CA ARG A 209 14.80 1.51 8.83
C ARG A 209 15.95 2.53 8.87
N LEU A 210 17.20 2.08 8.79
CA LEU A 210 18.40 2.93 8.77
C LEU A 210 18.63 3.60 7.41
#